data_c159d0a8879790db429cb16d0c3c5d13
#
_entry.id   c159d0a8879790db429cb16d0c3c5d13
#
_cell.length_a   1.000
_cell.length_b   1.000
_cell.length_c   1.000
_cell.angle_alpha   90.00
_cell.angle_beta   90.00
_cell.angle_gamma   90.00
#
_symmetry.space_group_name_H-M   'P 1'
#
loop_
_entity.id
_entity.type
_entity.pdbx_description
1 polymer ?
#
loop_
_entity_poly.entity_id
_entity_poly.type
_entity_poly.pdbx_seq_one_letter_code
_entity_poly.pdbx_strand_id
1 'polypeptide(L)'
;NNGEHIEADAVLSAVGVRPRTQLASSAGLDVGRGIKTNRLLETSSPGIYALGDCAEVAGHVLVYVAPLLAAGRALAATLTGNPTEVSYPAMPVTIKTPACPVCVSPVAKDTEGSWTLSGEGSDIKGLFHSPNGQLLGFALTGAAVKERMALTKELPPILD
;
A
#
# COMPACT_ATOMS: atom_id res chain seq x y z
N ASN A 1 -20.43 10.00 15.31
CA ASN A 1 -20.42 10.52 16.70
C ASN A 1 -21.85 10.61 17.18
N ASN A 2 -22.29 9.61 17.96
CA ASN A 2 -23.65 9.53 18.53
C ASN A 2 -23.72 10.05 19.98
N GLY A 3 -22.57 10.51 20.55
CA GLY A 3 -22.46 10.97 21.93
C GLY A 3 -22.43 9.86 22.99
N GLU A 4 -22.30 8.60 22.56
CA GLU A 4 -22.19 7.46 23.47
C GLU A 4 -20.87 7.49 24.25
N HIS A 5 -20.92 7.26 25.54
CA HIS A 5 -19.78 7.11 26.42
C HIS A 5 -19.63 5.65 26.84
N ILE A 6 -18.44 5.11 26.63
CA ILE A 6 -18.08 3.75 27.01
C ILE A 6 -17.02 3.85 28.12
N GLU A 7 -17.34 3.32 29.30
CA GLU A 7 -16.35 3.18 30.36
C GLU A 7 -15.41 2.02 30.05
N ALA A 8 -14.10 2.24 30.22
CA ALA A 8 -13.09 1.24 29.96
C ALA A 8 -11.85 1.47 30.81
N ASP A 9 -11.24 0.39 31.31
CA ASP A 9 -9.99 0.45 32.09
C ASP A 9 -8.76 0.77 31.18
N ALA A 10 -8.84 0.46 29.92
CA ALA A 10 -7.79 0.74 28.95
C ALA A 10 -8.36 0.99 27.54
N VAL A 11 -7.69 1.83 26.78
CA VAL A 11 -8.02 2.10 25.38
C VAL A 11 -6.83 1.80 24.49
N LEU A 12 -7.02 0.91 23.50
CA LEU A 12 -6.03 0.62 22.47
C LEU A 12 -6.37 1.39 21.20
N SER A 13 -5.43 2.26 20.75
CA SER A 13 -5.54 2.94 19.46
C SER A 13 -4.77 2.15 18.39
N ALA A 14 -5.49 1.57 17.42
CA ALA A 14 -4.93 0.79 16.31
C ALA A 14 -5.45 1.34 14.97
N VAL A 15 -5.24 2.64 14.74
CA VAL A 15 -5.80 3.42 13.62
C VAL A 15 -4.83 3.61 12.45
N GLY A 16 -3.79 2.78 12.35
CA GLY A 16 -2.77 2.82 11.31
C GLY A 16 -1.46 3.45 11.78
N VAL A 17 -0.56 3.66 10.82
CA VAL A 17 0.80 4.19 11.04
C VAL A 17 1.04 5.42 10.18
N ARG A 18 2.00 6.23 10.58
CA ARG A 18 2.47 7.41 9.83
C ARG A 18 3.98 7.38 9.71
N PRO A 19 4.54 7.74 8.56
CA PRO A 19 5.97 7.92 8.38
C PRO A 19 6.56 8.89 9.40
N ARG A 20 7.74 8.57 9.92
CA ARG A 20 8.52 9.50 10.75
C ARG A 20 9.49 10.27 9.86
N THR A 21 9.23 11.55 9.66
CA THR A 21 9.96 12.42 8.72
C THR A 21 10.78 13.52 9.40
N GLN A 22 10.70 13.66 10.73
CA GLN A 22 11.27 14.78 11.47
C GLN A 22 12.78 14.93 11.23
N LEU A 23 13.54 13.82 11.27
CA LEU A 23 14.98 13.85 11.03
C LEU A 23 15.31 14.38 9.62
N ALA A 24 14.62 13.87 8.61
CA ALA A 24 14.81 14.30 7.23
C ALA A 24 14.45 15.77 7.03
N SER A 25 13.31 16.20 7.59
CA SER A 25 12.87 17.60 7.55
C SER A 25 13.88 18.52 8.25
N SER A 26 14.42 18.12 9.43
CA SER A 26 15.45 18.90 10.13
C SER A 26 16.77 18.97 9.36
N ALA A 27 17.03 18.00 8.51
CA ALA A 27 18.20 17.97 7.61
C ALA A 27 17.97 18.74 6.30
N GLY A 28 16.80 19.36 6.12
CA GLY A 28 16.44 20.11 4.92
C GLY A 28 16.05 19.26 3.72
N LEU A 29 15.73 17.98 3.91
CA LEU A 29 15.24 17.12 2.83
C LEU A 29 13.76 17.37 2.55
N ASP A 30 13.36 17.18 1.31
CA ASP A 30 11.96 17.30 0.91
C ASP A 30 11.11 16.19 1.55
N VAL A 31 10.05 16.62 2.23
CA VAL A 31 9.08 15.72 2.86
C VAL A 31 7.65 16.05 2.39
N GLY A 32 6.83 15.04 2.32
CA GLY A 32 5.39 15.12 2.09
C GLY A 32 4.68 14.29 3.14
N ARG A 33 3.99 13.25 2.73
CA ARG A 33 3.50 12.20 3.62
C ARG A 33 4.64 11.32 4.17
N GLY A 34 5.71 11.17 3.37
CA GLY A 34 6.96 10.51 3.69
C GLY A 34 8.15 11.38 3.28
N ILE A 35 9.36 10.83 3.35
CA ILE A 35 10.58 11.42 2.80
C ILE A 35 10.51 11.23 1.28
N LYS A 36 10.43 12.33 0.53
CA LYS A 36 10.29 12.27 -0.93
C LYS A 36 11.55 11.71 -1.57
N THR A 37 11.36 10.73 -2.47
CA THR A 37 12.44 10.17 -3.29
C THR A 37 12.00 10.03 -4.74
N ASN A 38 13.00 10.00 -5.63
CA ASN A 38 12.80 9.52 -7.00
C ASN A 38 12.69 7.97 -7.02
N ARG A 39 12.61 7.38 -8.20
CA ARG A 39 12.51 5.93 -8.36
C ARG A 39 13.82 5.17 -8.07
N LEU A 40 14.95 5.85 -8.02
CA LEU A 40 16.23 5.30 -7.55
C LEU A 40 16.33 5.35 -6.01
N LEU A 41 15.28 5.77 -5.33
CA LEU A 41 15.18 5.95 -3.86
C LEU A 41 16.07 7.07 -3.32
N GLU A 42 16.61 7.94 -4.20
CA GLU A 42 17.40 9.09 -3.82
C GLU A 42 16.49 10.25 -3.42
N THR A 43 16.83 10.92 -2.34
CA THR A 43 16.11 12.09 -1.79
C THR A 43 16.40 13.37 -2.58
N SER A 44 15.92 14.50 -2.11
CA SER A 44 16.25 15.83 -2.66
C SER A 44 17.72 16.22 -2.52
N SER A 45 18.51 15.48 -1.70
CA SER A 45 19.95 15.68 -1.54
C SER A 45 20.71 14.51 -2.15
N PRO A 46 21.64 14.75 -3.10
CA PRO A 46 22.40 13.70 -3.76
C PRO A 46 23.16 12.81 -2.76
N GLY A 47 23.16 11.50 -3.00
CA GLY A 47 23.83 10.51 -2.16
C GLY A 47 23.09 10.15 -0.87
N ILE A 48 21.93 10.73 -0.61
CA ILE A 48 21.06 10.38 0.51
C ILE A 48 19.82 9.66 -0.01
N TYR A 49 19.57 8.47 0.53
CA TYR A 49 18.50 7.58 0.10
C TYR A 49 17.51 7.33 1.24
N ALA A 50 16.26 7.07 0.89
CA ALA A 50 15.24 6.64 1.84
C ALA A 50 14.42 5.48 1.28
N LEU A 51 14.13 4.50 2.12
CA LEU A 51 13.28 3.35 1.77
C LEU A 51 12.44 2.88 2.97
N GLY A 52 11.44 2.08 2.70
CA GLY A 52 10.55 1.52 3.71
C GLY A 52 9.46 2.49 4.15
N ASP A 53 8.95 2.30 5.37
CA ASP A 53 7.77 2.99 5.88
C ASP A 53 7.91 4.52 5.94
N CYS A 54 9.13 5.04 5.99
CA CYS A 54 9.37 6.48 6.00
C CYS A 54 9.43 7.13 4.61
N ALA A 55 9.57 6.34 3.54
CA ALA A 55 9.77 6.86 2.20
C ALA A 55 8.46 7.16 1.47
N GLU A 56 8.48 8.22 0.65
CA GLU A 56 7.46 8.56 -0.34
C GLU A 56 8.08 8.46 -1.72
N VAL A 57 7.96 7.29 -2.35
CA VAL A 57 8.57 6.98 -3.64
C VAL A 57 7.62 7.35 -4.77
N ALA A 58 8.00 8.31 -5.59
CA ALA A 58 7.16 8.82 -6.69
C ALA A 58 5.70 9.10 -6.26
N GLY A 59 5.51 9.67 -5.06
CA GLY A 59 4.20 9.99 -4.48
C GLY A 59 3.50 8.85 -3.73
N HIS A 60 4.08 7.65 -3.71
CA HIS A 60 3.53 6.49 -3.00
C HIS A 60 4.15 6.31 -1.63
N VAL A 61 3.31 6.18 -0.60
CA VAL A 61 3.69 5.80 0.77
C VAL A 61 3.06 4.45 1.07
N LEU A 62 3.88 3.40 1.11
CA LEU A 62 3.44 2.00 1.22
C LEU A 62 4.05 1.38 2.48
N VAL A 63 3.28 1.35 3.58
CA VAL A 63 3.74 0.98 4.93
C VAL A 63 3.56 -0.51 5.23
N TYR A 64 4.08 -1.38 4.36
CA TYR A 64 4.05 -2.83 4.54
C TYR A 64 5.26 -3.52 3.87
N VAL A 65 5.45 -4.81 4.12
CA VAL A 65 6.72 -5.52 3.85
C VAL A 65 7.04 -5.66 2.36
N ALA A 66 6.05 -5.90 1.51
CA ALA A 66 6.33 -6.20 0.09
C ALA A 66 7.00 -5.03 -0.66
N PRO A 67 6.55 -3.78 -0.57
CA PRO A 67 7.24 -2.61 -1.14
C PRO A 67 8.63 -2.40 -0.56
N LEU A 68 8.82 -2.62 0.75
CA LEU A 68 10.13 -2.53 1.39
C LEU A 68 11.14 -3.48 0.74
N LEU A 69 10.75 -4.74 0.50
CA LEU A 69 11.62 -5.72 -0.15
C LEU A 69 11.95 -5.36 -1.60
N ALA A 70 10.99 -4.82 -2.35
CA ALA A 70 11.22 -4.34 -3.72
C ALA A 70 12.20 -3.16 -3.72
N ALA A 71 11.95 -2.17 -2.86
CA ALA A 71 12.83 -1.01 -2.69
C ALA A 71 14.24 -1.40 -2.25
N GLY A 72 14.37 -2.34 -1.30
CA GLY A 72 15.68 -2.82 -0.83
C GLY A 72 16.51 -3.47 -1.92
N ARG A 73 15.89 -4.26 -2.81
CA ARG A 73 16.59 -4.88 -3.96
C ARG A 73 17.04 -3.82 -4.97
N ALA A 74 16.18 -2.88 -5.33
CA ALA A 74 16.50 -1.81 -6.27
C ALA A 74 17.64 -0.91 -5.71
N LEU A 75 17.54 -0.51 -4.44
CA LEU A 75 18.57 0.30 -3.80
C LEU A 75 19.92 -0.44 -3.71
N ALA A 76 19.92 -1.71 -3.36
CA ALA A 76 21.14 -2.51 -3.31
C ALA A 76 21.85 -2.56 -4.67
N ALA A 77 21.11 -2.76 -5.76
CA ALA A 77 21.66 -2.71 -7.12
C ALA A 77 22.20 -1.33 -7.46
N THR A 78 21.46 -0.26 -7.14
CA THR A 78 21.89 1.12 -7.37
C THR A 78 23.21 1.43 -6.62
N LEU A 79 23.30 1.08 -5.35
CA LEU A 79 24.50 1.33 -4.52
C LEU A 79 25.71 0.51 -4.95
N THR A 80 25.52 -0.58 -5.67
CA THR A 80 26.61 -1.40 -6.24
C THR A 80 26.99 -1.01 -7.68
N GLY A 81 26.53 0.15 -8.15
CA GLY A 81 26.92 0.69 -9.44
C GLY A 81 26.00 0.29 -10.61
N ASN A 82 24.85 -0.33 -10.32
CA ASN A 82 23.82 -0.67 -11.30
C ASN A 82 22.53 0.09 -11.03
N PRO A 83 22.38 1.35 -11.47
CA PRO A 83 21.19 2.16 -11.19
C PRO A 83 19.91 1.43 -11.58
N THR A 84 19.09 1.11 -10.60
CA THR A 84 17.88 0.31 -10.77
C THR A 84 16.68 1.04 -10.18
N GLU A 85 15.75 1.42 -11.03
CA GLU A 85 14.51 2.02 -10.59
C GLU A 85 13.63 0.98 -9.87
N VAL A 86 13.01 1.40 -8.78
CA VAL A 86 12.05 0.57 -8.09
C VAL A 86 10.73 0.53 -8.88
N SER A 87 10.16 -0.66 -8.99
CA SER A 87 8.79 -0.87 -9.46
C SER A 87 7.97 -1.56 -8.38
N TYR A 88 6.68 -1.27 -8.37
CA TYR A 88 5.74 -1.87 -7.44
C TYR A 88 4.61 -2.54 -8.24
N PRO A 89 4.67 -3.87 -8.43
CA PRO A 89 3.54 -4.60 -8.99
C PRO A 89 2.30 -4.46 -8.10
N ALA A 90 1.17 -4.98 -8.53
CA ALA A 90 0.02 -5.10 -7.65
C ALA A 90 0.36 -5.95 -6.42
N MET A 91 0.13 -5.42 -5.22
CA MET A 91 0.50 -6.02 -3.94
C MET A 91 -0.69 -6.04 -2.99
N PRO A 92 -1.67 -6.94 -3.19
CA PRO A 92 -2.80 -7.06 -2.29
C PRO A 92 -2.39 -7.37 -0.85
N VAL A 93 -3.10 -6.78 0.09
CA VAL A 93 -2.87 -6.96 1.52
C VAL A 93 -3.79 -8.06 2.04
N THR A 94 -3.20 -9.06 2.69
CA THR A 94 -3.96 -10.10 3.40
C THR A 94 -4.08 -9.73 4.87
N ILE A 95 -5.31 -9.57 5.34
CA ILE A 95 -5.62 -9.33 6.75
C ILE A 95 -5.79 -10.69 7.43
N LYS A 96 -4.94 -10.97 8.41
CA LYS A 96 -4.88 -12.27 9.09
C LYS A 96 -5.92 -12.34 10.21
N THR A 97 -7.16 -12.50 9.83
CA THR A 97 -8.29 -12.74 10.77
C THR A 97 -8.69 -14.21 10.71
N PRO A 98 -8.44 -15.02 11.74
CA PRO A 98 -8.72 -16.48 11.69
C PRO A 98 -10.18 -16.82 11.42
N ALA A 99 -11.10 -16.04 11.97
CA ALA A 99 -12.54 -16.29 11.81
C ALA A 99 -13.06 -16.02 10.40
N CYS A 100 -12.47 -15.04 9.69
CA CYS A 100 -12.82 -14.70 8.32
C CYS A 100 -11.58 -14.08 7.64
N PRO A 101 -10.85 -14.82 6.81
CA PRO A 101 -9.72 -14.27 6.09
C PRO A 101 -10.20 -13.18 5.12
N VAL A 102 -9.40 -12.14 4.98
CA VAL A 102 -9.70 -11.01 4.09
C VAL A 102 -8.48 -10.70 3.24
N CYS A 103 -8.68 -10.42 1.95
CA CYS A 103 -7.63 -9.95 1.06
C CYS A 103 -8.13 -8.74 0.26
N VAL A 104 -7.36 -7.65 0.27
CA VAL A 104 -7.77 -6.40 -0.36
C VAL A 104 -6.67 -5.86 -1.26
N SER A 105 -7.01 -5.48 -2.47
CA SER A 105 -6.24 -4.55 -3.29
C SER A 105 -7.00 -3.23 -3.33
N PRO A 106 -6.59 -2.23 -2.54
CA PRO A 106 -7.33 -0.98 -2.44
C PRO A 106 -7.24 -0.18 -3.75
N VAL A 107 -8.30 0.56 -4.03
CA VAL A 107 -8.34 1.53 -5.13
C VAL A 107 -7.96 2.90 -4.59
N ALA A 108 -7.24 3.71 -5.36
CA ALA A 108 -6.93 5.07 -4.98
C ALA A 108 -8.22 5.89 -4.80
N LYS A 109 -8.16 6.85 -3.87
CA LYS A 109 -9.29 7.76 -3.66
C LYS A 109 -9.57 8.52 -4.96
N ASP A 110 -10.84 8.78 -5.22
CA ASP A 110 -11.32 9.52 -6.39
C ASP A 110 -11.07 8.83 -7.75
N THR A 111 -10.74 7.52 -7.76
CA THR A 111 -10.67 6.72 -8.99
C THR A 111 -12.08 6.50 -9.56
N GLU A 112 -12.27 6.82 -10.83
CA GLU A 112 -13.52 6.57 -11.52
C GLU A 112 -13.76 5.07 -11.71
N GLY A 113 -14.98 4.62 -11.41
CA GLY A 113 -15.37 3.23 -11.54
C GLY A 113 -16.49 2.82 -10.59
N SER A 114 -16.76 1.52 -10.52
CA SER A 114 -17.82 0.98 -9.68
C SER A 114 -17.45 -0.37 -9.08
N TRP A 115 -18.01 -0.63 -7.89
CA TRP A 115 -17.93 -1.93 -7.23
C TRP A 115 -19.05 -2.85 -7.68
N THR A 116 -18.68 -4.08 -8.05
CA THR A 116 -19.60 -5.20 -8.21
C THR A 116 -19.39 -6.18 -7.07
N LEU A 117 -20.44 -6.52 -6.35
CA LEU A 117 -20.40 -7.46 -5.24
C LEU A 117 -21.07 -8.78 -5.64
N SER A 118 -20.49 -9.90 -5.22
CA SER A 118 -21.05 -11.24 -5.40
C SER A 118 -20.64 -12.13 -4.21
N GLY A 119 -21.32 -13.27 -4.02
CA GLY A 119 -21.11 -14.19 -2.93
C GLY A 119 -22.22 -14.14 -1.89
N GLU A 120 -22.11 -14.97 -0.86
CA GLU A 120 -23.09 -15.12 0.23
C GLU A 120 -22.39 -15.24 1.58
N GLY A 121 -23.10 -14.85 2.63
CA GLY A 121 -22.60 -14.94 4.01
C GLY A 121 -21.29 -14.22 4.23
N SER A 122 -20.25 -14.98 4.61
CA SER A 122 -18.90 -14.45 4.82
C SER A 122 -18.00 -14.53 3.57
N ASP A 123 -18.48 -15.14 2.48
CA ASP A 123 -17.70 -15.44 1.27
C ASP A 123 -18.01 -14.41 0.18
N ILE A 124 -17.56 -13.20 0.37
CA ILE A 124 -17.87 -12.06 -0.50
C ILE A 124 -16.69 -11.74 -1.42
N LYS A 125 -17.02 -11.49 -2.69
CA LYS A 125 -16.09 -10.97 -3.69
C LYS A 125 -16.60 -9.61 -4.18
N GLY A 126 -15.84 -8.57 -3.89
CA GLY A 126 -16.01 -7.23 -4.43
C GLY A 126 -14.94 -6.97 -5.49
N LEU A 127 -15.33 -6.56 -6.67
CA LEU A 127 -14.44 -6.17 -7.77
C LEU A 127 -14.71 -4.72 -8.14
N PHE A 128 -13.67 -3.92 -8.25
CA PHE A 128 -13.76 -2.55 -8.72
C PHE A 128 -13.27 -2.45 -10.15
N HIS A 129 -14.14 -2.04 -11.04
CA HIS A 129 -13.82 -1.84 -12.44
C HIS A 129 -13.92 -0.35 -12.82
N SER A 130 -12.97 0.09 -13.64
CA SER A 130 -13.04 1.38 -14.32
C SER A 130 -14.19 1.39 -15.34
N PRO A 131 -14.58 2.58 -15.88
CA PRO A 131 -15.63 2.68 -16.89
C PRO A 131 -15.39 1.87 -18.17
N ASN A 132 -14.13 1.59 -18.51
CA ASN A 132 -13.73 0.77 -19.66
C ASN A 132 -13.61 -0.74 -19.33
N GLY A 133 -14.01 -1.16 -18.12
CA GLY A 133 -14.05 -2.56 -17.71
C GLY A 133 -12.74 -3.13 -17.16
N GLN A 134 -11.69 -2.32 -16.99
CA GLN A 134 -10.43 -2.79 -16.40
C GLN A 134 -10.59 -3.00 -14.90
N LEU A 135 -10.11 -4.14 -14.37
CA LEU A 135 -10.04 -4.39 -12.94
C LEU A 135 -8.98 -3.48 -12.31
N LEU A 136 -9.38 -2.66 -11.34
CA LEU A 136 -8.49 -1.73 -10.63
C LEU A 136 -8.30 -2.07 -9.16
N GLY A 137 -9.14 -2.90 -8.58
CA GLY A 137 -9.04 -3.33 -7.20
C GLY A 137 -10.04 -4.40 -6.84
N PHE A 138 -9.83 -5.02 -5.68
CA PHE A 138 -10.76 -6.02 -5.17
C PHE A 138 -10.76 -6.07 -3.64
N ALA A 139 -11.84 -6.61 -3.08
CA ALA A 139 -11.98 -6.99 -1.69
C ALA A 139 -12.58 -8.39 -1.62
N LEU A 140 -11.88 -9.33 -0.99
CA LEU A 140 -12.26 -10.72 -0.88
C LEU A 140 -12.36 -11.12 0.58
N THR A 141 -13.41 -11.86 0.94
CA THR A 141 -13.58 -12.42 2.28
C THR A 141 -13.82 -13.93 2.24
N GLY A 142 -13.56 -14.62 3.32
CA GLY A 142 -13.81 -16.05 3.47
C GLY A 142 -13.18 -16.90 2.37
N ALA A 143 -13.95 -17.78 1.75
CA ALA A 143 -13.48 -18.67 0.70
C ALA A 143 -13.10 -17.94 -0.60
N ALA A 144 -13.65 -16.76 -0.87
CA ALA A 144 -13.31 -15.97 -2.04
C ALA A 144 -11.82 -15.54 -2.07
N VAL A 145 -11.13 -15.51 -0.93
CA VAL A 145 -9.69 -15.21 -0.84
C VAL A 145 -8.83 -16.16 -1.68
N LYS A 146 -9.31 -17.34 -2.03
CA LYS A 146 -8.61 -18.28 -2.94
C LYS A 146 -8.37 -17.69 -4.33
N GLU A 147 -9.22 -16.76 -4.77
CA GLU A 147 -9.13 -16.12 -6.10
C GLU A 147 -8.06 -15.01 -6.16
N ARG A 148 -7.49 -14.59 -5.03
CA ARG A 148 -6.56 -13.44 -4.96
C ARG A 148 -5.42 -13.50 -5.97
N MET A 149 -4.84 -14.69 -6.21
CA MET A 149 -3.69 -14.83 -7.11
C MET A 149 -4.05 -14.61 -8.59
N ALA A 150 -5.24 -15.06 -9.00
CA ALA A 150 -5.75 -14.83 -10.34
C ALA A 150 -6.05 -13.33 -10.55
N LEU A 151 -6.83 -12.75 -9.64
CA LEU A 151 -7.22 -11.34 -9.70
C LEU A 151 -6.01 -10.39 -9.62
N THR A 152 -4.98 -10.73 -8.83
CA THR A 152 -3.77 -9.90 -8.75
C THR A 152 -3.06 -9.75 -10.09
N LYS A 153 -3.11 -10.77 -10.95
CA LYS A 153 -2.47 -10.74 -12.28
C LYS A 153 -3.19 -9.83 -13.28
N GLU A 154 -4.46 -9.52 -13.00
CA GLU A 154 -5.28 -8.64 -13.83
C GLU A 154 -5.16 -7.17 -13.44
N LEU A 155 -4.60 -6.90 -12.24
CA LEU A 155 -4.43 -5.54 -11.75
C LEU A 155 -3.26 -4.83 -12.43
N PRO A 156 -3.38 -3.52 -12.68
CA PRO A 156 -2.24 -2.71 -13.05
C PRO A 156 -1.22 -2.66 -11.89
N PRO A 157 0.06 -2.41 -12.20
CA PRO A 157 1.06 -2.15 -11.17
C PRO A 157 0.73 -0.87 -10.40
N ILE A 158 1.24 -0.77 -9.18
CA ILE A 158 1.15 0.45 -8.36
C ILE A 158 2.12 1.51 -8.92
N LEU A 159 3.30 1.06 -9.36
CA LEU A 159 4.35 1.89 -9.95
C LEU A 159 5.16 1.03 -10.94
N ASP A 160 5.15 1.42 -12.21
CA ASP A 160 5.92 0.79 -13.29
C ASP A 160 7.36 1.27 -13.30
#